data_0e1714650d2563932b59feffccd85448
#
_entry.id   0e1714650d2563932b59feffccd85448
#
_cell.length_a   1.000
_cell.length_b   1.000
_cell.length_c   1.000
_cell.angle_alpha   90.00
_cell.angle_beta   90.00
_cell.angle_gamma   90.00
#
_symmetry.space_group_name_H-M   'P 1'
#
loop_
_entity.id
_entity.type
_entity.pdbx_description
1 polymer ?
#
loop_
_entity_poly.entity_id
_entity_poly.type
_entity_poly.pdbx_seq_one_letter_code
_entity_poly.pdbx_strand_id
1 'polypeptide(L)'
;MRQKLKNLTQAQTIALGFFIVILMGTLLLMLPISSKNGQSIGFIPALFTSASASCVTGLVVVDTYTHWSTFGQIVIITLIQIGGLGFITLGVLFSLLLNRNINLKQRTLIRESVNSIHIGGVVKLVKKIIIGTFAIELIGAVIMSFFFIPELGFTRGVYYSVFHSISAFCNAGFDLMGYRGEYTSFTTEFGNPIINITIMALIVIGGIGFIVWDDISKHKLNFKKYMLHTKIVLATTFFLIVVGAALFYVFEKDNLMA
;
A
#
# COMPACT_ATOMS: atom_id res chain seq x y z
N MET A 1 15.97 31.22 -1.70
CA MET A 1 15.20 29.98 -1.72
C MET A 1 15.82 28.86 -0.83
N ARG A 2 17.10 28.57 -0.88
CA ARG A 2 17.79 27.56 -0.02
C ARG A 2 17.69 27.79 1.50
N GLN A 3 17.60 29.03 1.98
CA GLN A 3 17.50 29.35 3.42
C GLN A 3 16.10 29.09 3.98
N LYS A 4 15.02 29.32 3.22
CA LYS A 4 13.62 29.01 3.66
C LYS A 4 13.37 27.51 3.82
N LEU A 5 13.98 26.66 2.99
CA LEU A 5 13.87 25.20 3.09
C LEU A 5 14.60 24.62 4.33
N LYS A 6 15.51 25.38 4.94
CA LYS A 6 16.22 24.95 6.17
C LYS A 6 15.36 25.06 7.44
N ASN A 7 14.28 25.83 7.42
CA ASN A 7 13.44 26.15 8.58
C ASN A 7 12.08 25.42 8.60
N LEU A 8 11.85 24.46 7.67
CA LEU A 8 10.63 23.67 7.66
C LEU A 8 10.58 22.75 8.87
N THR A 9 9.40 22.67 9.50
CA THR A 9 9.11 21.66 10.53
C THR A 9 9.10 20.27 9.88
N GLN A 10 9.16 19.22 10.70
CA GLN A 10 9.13 17.83 10.22
C GLN A 10 7.83 17.54 9.48
N ALA A 11 6.68 17.93 10.05
CA ALA A 11 5.37 17.78 9.40
C ALA A 11 5.28 18.51 8.04
N GLN A 12 5.79 19.75 7.97
CA GLN A 12 5.84 20.49 6.70
C GLN A 12 6.73 19.79 5.65
N THR A 13 7.83 19.19 6.07
CA THR A 13 8.73 18.44 5.17
C THR A 13 8.03 17.20 4.62
N ILE A 14 7.27 16.48 5.47
CA ILE A 14 6.47 15.32 5.08
C ILE A 14 5.36 15.74 4.10
N ALA A 15 4.59 16.76 4.43
CA ALA A 15 3.51 17.27 3.60
C ALA A 15 4.01 17.73 2.22
N LEU A 16 5.14 18.47 2.19
CA LEU A 16 5.76 18.91 0.94
C LEU A 16 6.24 17.72 0.09
N GLY A 17 6.77 16.67 0.74
CA GLY A 17 7.21 15.46 0.04
C GLY A 17 6.04 14.75 -0.65
N PHE A 18 4.94 14.53 0.05
CA PHE A 18 3.72 13.96 -0.54
C PHE A 18 3.15 14.85 -1.64
N PHE A 19 3.12 16.16 -1.45
CA PHE A 19 2.68 17.11 -2.48
C PHE A 19 3.51 16.97 -3.78
N ILE A 20 4.83 16.87 -3.66
CA ILE A 20 5.72 16.68 -4.83
C ILE A 20 5.44 15.32 -5.49
N VAL A 21 5.29 14.25 -4.71
CA VAL A 21 4.98 12.91 -5.25
C VAL A 21 3.66 12.91 -6.02
N ILE A 22 2.61 13.52 -5.46
CA ILE A 22 1.30 13.64 -6.10
C ILE A 22 1.41 14.44 -7.40
N LEU A 23 2.10 15.58 -7.41
CA LEU A 23 2.28 16.37 -8.63
C LEU A 23 3.07 15.62 -9.71
N MET A 24 4.15 14.92 -9.34
CA MET A 24 4.90 14.10 -10.29
C MET A 24 4.05 12.98 -10.86
N GLY A 25 3.29 12.27 -10.01
CA GLY A 25 2.35 11.25 -10.45
C GLY A 25 1.27 11.81 -11.37
N THR A 26 0.73 12.99 -11.07
CA THR A 26 -0.23 13.70 -11.93
C THR A 26 0.34 13.96 -13.32
N LEU A 27 1.55 14.51 -13.39
CA LEU A 27 2.21 14.80 -14.66
C LEU A 27 2.45 13.53 -15.49
N LEU A 28 2.86 12.43 -14.84
CA LEU A 28 3.06 11.14 -15.50
C LEU A 28 1.73 10.56 -16.00
N LEU A 29 0.66 10.62 -15.21
CA LEU A 29 -0.65 10.11 -15.58
C LEU A 29 -1.35 10.96 -16.65
N MET A 30 -1.00 12.24 -16.80
CA MET A 30 -1.49 13.10 -17.88
C MET A 30 -0.87 12.77 -19.24
N LEU A 31 0.24 12.03 -19.29
CA LEU A 31 0.87 11.68 -20.55
C LEU A 31 -0.05 10.79 -21.40
N PRO A 32 -0.16 11.01 -22.70
CA PRO A 32 -0.97 10.15 -23.59
C PRO A 32 -0.62 8.67 -23.51
N ILE A 33 0.67 8.34 -23.27
CA ILE A 33 1.14 6.96 -23.09
C ILE A 33 0.54 6.27 -21.86
N SER A 34 0.04 7.02 -20.87
CA SER A 34 -0.56 6.47 -19.65
C SER A 34 -1.96 5.93 -19.86
N SER A 35 -2.65 6.33 -20.94
CA SER A 35 -4.00 5.88 -21.29
C SER A 35 -3.96 4.87 -22.44
N LYS A 36 -4.86 3.89 -22.44
CA LYS A 36 -4.97 2.88 -23.51
C LYS A 36 -5.41 3.48 -24.86
N ASN A 37 -6.21 4.55 -24.81
CA ASN A 37 -6.69 5.25 -25.99
C ASN A 37 -5.67 6.25 -26.57
N GLY A 38 -4.49 6.41 -25.94
CA GLY A 38 -3.46 7.35 -26.38
C GLY A 38 -3.82 8.83 -26.21
N GLN A 39 -4.85 9.15 -25.42
CA GLN A 39 -5.26 10.52 -25.15
C GLN A 39 -5.02 10.86 -23.66
N SER A 40 -4.70 12.14 -23.40
CA SER A 40 -4.56 12.60 -22.01
C SER A 40 -5.93 12.63 -21.34
N ILE A 41 -6.01 12.10 -20.12
CA ILE A 41 -7.24 12.14 -19.30
C ILE A 41 -7.55 13.55 -18.76
N GLY A 42 -6.61 14.49 -18.87
CA GLY A 42 -6.71 15.82 -18.30
C GLY A 42 -6.18 15.92 -16.87
N PHE A 43 -6.02 17.18 -16.41
CA PHE A 43 -5.35 17.45 -15.13
C PHE A 43 -6.12 16.96 -13.91
N ILE A 44 -7.44 17.24 -13.83
CA ILE A 44 -8.23 16.94 -12.62
C ILE A 44 -8.36 15.44 -12.37
N PRO A 45 -8.73 14.58 -13.35
CA PRO A 45 -8.77 13.13 -13.15
C PRO A 45 -7.39 12.52 -12.85
N ALA A 46 -6.33 13.03 -13.51
CA ALA A 46 -4.96 12.58 -13.23
C ALA A 46 -4.51 12.95 -11.81
N LEU A 47 -4.81 14.17 -11.35
CA LEU A 47 -4.53 14.62 -10.00
C LEU A 47 -5.30 13.80 -8.96
N PHE A 48 -6.58 13.54 -9.19
CA PHE A 48 -7.40 12.72 -8.32
C PHE A 48 -6.82 11.31 -8.18
N THR A 49 -6.51 10.65 -9.31
CA THR A 49 -5.95 9.29 -9.32
C THR A 49 -4.57 9.25 -8.65
N SER A 50 -3.71 10.23 -8.93
CA SER A 50 -2.39 10.33 -8.30
C SER A 50 -2.49 10.56 -6.78
N ALA A 51 -3.39 11.44 -6.34
CA ALA A 51 -3.66 11.67 -4.92
C ALA A 51 -4.24 10.43 -4.24
N SER A 52 -5.22 9.78 -4.86
CA SER A 52 -5.82 8.54 -4.38
C SER A 52 -4.79 7.43 -4.23
N ALA A 53 -3.93 7.22 -5.22
CA ALA A 53 -2.87 6.22 -5.18
C ALA A 53 -1.82 6.54 -4.10
N SER A 54 -1.35 7.81 -4.03
CA SER A 54 -0.32 8.22 -3.07
C SER A 54 -0.82 8.28 -1.63
N CYS A 55 -2.10 8.62 -1.41
CA CYS A 55 -2.74 8.63 -0.09
C CYS A 55 -3.41 7.30 0.26
N VAL A 56 -3.32 6.32 -0.64
CA VAL A 56 -3.82 4.94 -0.42
C VAL A 56 -5.33 4.93 -0.10
N THR A 57 -6.13 5.70 -0.84
CA THR A 57 -7.57 5.85 -0.57
C THR A 57 -8.45 4.89 -1.36
N GLY A 58 -8.00 4.42 -2.53
CA GLY A 58 -8.72 3.46 -3.37
C GLY A 58 -9.88 4.02 -4.19
N LEU A 59 -10.07 5.32 -4.18
CA LEU A 59 -11.09 5.97 -5.01
C LEU A 59 -10.60 6.12 -6.44
N VAL A 60 -11.42 5.76 -7.41
CA VAL A 60 -11.10 5.81 -8.83
C VAL A 60 -12.11 6.65 -9.60
N VAL A 61 -11.63 7.46 -10.54
CA VAL A 61 -12.46 8.24 -11.48
C VAL A 61 -12.77 7.41 -12.72
N VAL A 62 -11.83 6.55 -13.11
CA VAL A 62 -11.94 5.63 -14.22
C VAL A 62 -11.44 4.27 -13.78
N ASP A 63 -11.98 3.20 -14.35
CA ASP A 63 -11.53 1.85 -14.05
C ASP A 63 -10.04 1.67 -14.39
N THR A 64 -9.30 1.06 -13.45
CA THR A 64 -7.84 0.99 -13.54
C THR A 64 -7.38 0.10 -14.68
N TYR A 65 -8.11 -0.96 -14.97
CA TYR A 65 -7.76 -1.87 -16.06
C TYR A 65 -8.19 -1.32 -17.41
N THR A 66 -9.44 -0.85 -17.56
CA THR A 66 -9.99 -0.51 -18.87
C THR A 66 -9.39 0.79 -19.42
N HIS A 67 -9.10 1.78 -18.57
CA HIS A 67 -8.59 3.08 -19.00
C HIS A 67 -7.07 3.16 -19.07
N TRP A 68 -6.35 2.72 -18.01
CA TRP A 68 -4.91 2.93 -17.93
C TRP A 68 -4.12 1.88 -18.72
N SER A 69 -3.15 2.34 -19.51
CA SER A 69 -2.15 1.48 -20.12
C SER A 69 -1.26 0.80 -19.07
N THR A 70 -0.47 -0.18 -19.48
CA THR A 70 0.52 -0.81 -18.58
C THR A 70 1.45 0.22 -17.95
N PHE A 71 1.85 1.26 -18.69
CA PHE A 71 2.66 2.35 -18.14
C PHE A 71 1.89 3.12 -17.04
N GLY A 72 0.65 3.52 -17.30
CA GLY A 72 -0.20 4.19 -16.31
C GLY A 72 -0.42 3.33 -15.05
N GLN A 73 -0.67 2.03 -15.22
CA GLN A 73 -0.80 1.08 -14.11
C GLN A 73 0.50 0.94 -13.29
N ILE A 74 1.68 0.94 -13.94
CA ILE A 74 2.98 0.94 -13.25
C ILE A 74 3.19 2.24 -12.47
N VAL A 75 2.80 3.38 -13.02
CA VAL A 75 2.83 4.66 -12.28
C VAL A 75 1.93 4.57 -11.05
N ILE A 76 0.68 4.10 -11.20
CA ILE A 76 -0.27 3.96 -10.09
C ILE A 76 0.30 3.04 -8.99
N ILE A 77 0.78 1.84 -9.32
CA ILE A 77 1.29 0.91 -8.31
C ILE A 77 2.56 1.44 -7.64
N THR A 78 3.38 2.20 -8.35
CA THR A 78 4.54 2.88 -7.77
C THR A 78 4.13 3.96 -6.78
N LEU A 79 3.10 4.75 -7.09
CA LEU A 79 2.54 5.75 -6.18
C LEU A 79 1.93 5.10 -4.92
N ILE A 80 1.24 3.98 -5.08
CA ILE A 80 0.70 3.17 -3.98
C ILE A 80 1.84 2.69 -3.08
N GLN A 81 2.91 2.14 -3.64
CA GLN A 81 4.07 1.68 -2.87
C GLN A 81 4.77 2.83 -2.12
N ILE A 82 4.89 4.00 -2.76
CA ILE A 82 5.41 5.22 -2.13
C ILE A 82 4.51 5.67 -0.97
N GLY A 83 3.21 5.63 -1.17
CA GLY A 83 2.21 5.99 -0.16
C GLY A 83 2.20 5.03 1.03
N GLY A 84 2.08 3.74 0.78
CA GLY A 84 1.99 2.69 1.80
C GLY A 84 3.24 2.57 2.67
N LEU A 85 4.43 2.67 2.07
CA LEU A 85 5.69 2.70 2.83
C LEU A 85 6.00 4.08 3.44
N GLY A 86 5.40 5.15 2.91
CA GLY A 86 5.78 6.52 3.19
C GLY A 86 7.05 6.95 2.44
N PHE A 87 7.01 8.12 1.82
CA PHE A 87 8.09 8.60 0.95
C PHE A 87 9.44 8.74 1.68
N ILE A 88 9.45 9.00 2.99
CA ILE A 88 10.68 9.09 3.80
C ILE A 88 11.36 7.72 3.92
N THR A 89 10.58 6.65 4.07
CA THR A 89 11.09 5.27 4.11
C THR A 89 11.81 4.93 2.80
N LEU A 90 11.25 5.34 1.66
CA LEU A 90 11.91 5.21 0.36
C LEU A 90 13.15 6.10 0.24
N GLY A 91 13.11 7.32 0.77
CA GLY A 91 14.30 8.19 0.85
C GLY A 91 15.45 7.54 1.63
N VAL A 92 15.13 6.79 2.68
CA VAL A 92 16.12 5.97 3.42
C VAL A 92 16.61 4.82 2.57
N LEU A 93 15.73 4.11 1.87
CA LEU A 93 16.13 3.04 0.96
C LEU A 93 17.14 3.54 -0.07
N PHE A 94 16.85 4.66 -0.75
CA PHE A 94 17.79 5.26 -1.71
C PHE A 94 19.10 5.69 -1.05
N SER A 95 19.05 6.26 0.17
CA SER A 95 20.26 6.63 0.91
C SER A 95 21.12 5.42 1.26
N LEU A 96 20.50 4.30 1.62
CA LEU A 96 21.18 3.03 1.90
C LEU A 96 21.78 2.40 0.63
N LEU A 97 21.05 2.41 -0.49
CA LEU A 97 21.55 1.91 -1.77
C LEU A 97 22.74 2.72 -2.29
N LEU A 98 22.75 4.04 -2.03
CA LEU A 98 23.85 4.93 -2.41
C LEU A 98 24.98 4.98 -1.35
N ASN A 99 24.93 4.15 -0.31
CA ASN A 99 25.89 4.13 0.81
C ASN A 99 26.11 5.55 1.45
N ARG A 100 25.06 6.40 1.48
CA ARG A 100 25.14 7.72 2.08
C ARG A 100 24.88 7.67 3.59
N ASN A 101 25.69 8.43 4.35
CA ASN A 101 25.48 8.55 5.79
C ASN A 101 24.19 9.33 6.10
N ILE A 102 23.33 8.76 6.94
CA ILE A 102 22.09 9.37 7.41
C ILE A 102 22.42 10.21 8.66
N ASN A 103 22.28 11.52 8.56
CA ASN A 103 22.57 12.45 9.65
C ASN A 103 21.44 12.49 10.70
N LEU A 104 21.67 13.15 11.85
CA LEU A 104 20.70 13.22 12.96
C LEU A 104 19.37 13.85 12.55
N LYS A 105 19.38 14.91 11.73
CA LYS A 105 18.14 15.57 11.25
C LYS A 105 17.30 14.62 10.39
N GLN A 106 17.94 13.83 9.53
CA GLN A 106 17.25 12.80 8.74
C GLN A 106 16.70 11.69 9.63
N ARG A 107 17.44 11.23 10.65
CA ARG A 107 16.95 10.21 11.60
C ARG A 107 15.73 10.68 12.38
N THR A 108 15.64 11.95 12.72
CA THR A 108 14.46 12.51 13.39
C THR A 108 13.24 12.52 12.46
N LEU A 109 13.40 12.88 11.18
CA LEU A 109 12.33 12.80 10.18
C LEU A 109 11.87 11.36 9.96
N ILE A 110 12.81 10.41 9.89
CA ILE A 110 12.50 8.97 9.75
C ILE A 110 11.70 8.49 10.96
N ARG A 111 12.15 8.83 12.18
CA ARG A 111 11.45 8.46 13.43
C ARG A 111 9.99 8.89 13.38
N GLU A 112 9.72 10.11 12.94
CA GLU A 112 8.37 10.68 12.88
C GLU A 112 7.52 9.99 11.79
N SER A 113 8.10 9.71 10.64
CA SER A 113 7.43 9.03 9.53
C SER A 113 6.99 7.59 9.87
N VAL A 114 7.78 6.86 10.65
CA VAL A 114 7.45 5.47 11.05
C VAL A 114 6.88 5.39 12.46
N ASN A 115 6.50 6.53 13.07
CA ASN A 115 5.98 6.64 14.44
C ASN A 115 6.85 5.93 15.49
N SER A 116 8.18 5.88 15.29
CA SER A 116 9.09 5.20 16.23
C SER A 116 9.31 6.03 17.50
N ILE A 117 9.38 5.37 18.65
CA ILE A 117 9.60 6.01 19.96
C ILE A 117 11.06 6.50 20.09
N HIS A 118 12.02 5.78 19.51
CA HIS A 118 13.45 6.05 19.69
C HIS A 118 14.12 6.46 18.37
N ILE A 119 15.06 7.43 18.45
CA ILE A 119 15.92 7.81 17.31
C ILE A 119 17.00 6.74 17.06
N GLY A 120 17.46 6.12 18.14
CA GLY A 120 18.47 5.03 18.07
C GLY A 120 17.89 3.79 17.38
N GLY A 121 18.60 3.28 16.35
CA GLY A 121 18.17 2.08 15.64
C GLY A 121 17.10 2.28 14.57
N VAL A 122 16.57 3.51 14.36
CA VAL A 122 15.51 3.79 13.39
C VAL A 122 15.88 3.35 11.96
N VAL A 123 17.12 3.45 11.56
CA VAL A 123 17.58 2.99 10.23
C VAL A 123 17.50 1.47 10.11
N LYS A 124 17.84 0.74 11.19
CA LYS A 124 17.68 -0.73 11.23
C LYS A 124 16.22 -1.12 11.17
N LEU A 125 15.35 -0.37 11.85
CA LEU A 125 13.90 -0.58 11.81
C LEU A 125 13.37 -0.40 10.38
N VAL A 126 13.72 0.71 9.71
CA VAL A 126 13.29 0.97 8.33
C VAL A 126 13.80 -0.11 7.37
N LYS A 127 15.04 -0.58 7.52
CA LYS A 127 15.54 -1.70 6.72
C LYS A 127 14.70 -2.98 6.92
N LYS A 128 14.32 -3.28 8.17
CA LYS A 128 13.41 -4.41 8.46
C LYS A 128 12.03 -4.21 7.84
N ILE A 129 11.47 -3.00 7.92
CA ILE A 129 10.19 -2.66 7.31
C ILE A 129 10.24 -2.93 5.82
N ILE A 130 11.23 -2.37 5.11
CA ILE A 130 11.36 -2.53 3.66
C ILE A 130 11.47 -4.02 3.27
N ILE A 131 12.39 -4.75 3.91
CA ILE A 131 12.59 -6.18 3.61
C ILE A 131 11.32 -6.97 3.94
N GLY A 132 10.68 -6.70 5.08
CA GLY A 132 9.45 -7.36 5.50
C GLY A 132 8.29 -7.10 4.53
N THR A 133 8.11 -5.85 4.11
CA THR A 133 7.10 -5.47 3.12
C THR A 133 7.27 -6.25 1.82
N PHE A 134 8.44 -6.14 1.18
CA PHE A 134 8.69 -6.87 -0.07
C PHE A 134 8.58 -8.39 0.07
N ALA A 135 8.98 -8.95 1.21
CA ALA A 135 8.84 -10.39 1.45
C ALA A 135 7.37 -10.81 1.55
N ILE A 136 6.54 -10.05 2.27
CA ILE A 136 5.11 -10.36 2.43
C ILE A 136 4.35 -10.12 1.12
N GLU A 137 4.65 -9.03 0.42
CA GLU A 137 4.09 -8.77 -0.92
C GLU A 137 4.46 -9.88 -1.92
N LEU A 138 5.70 -10.36 -1.88
CA LEU A 138 6.13 -11.47 -2.72
C LEU A 138 5.38 -12.77 -2.38
N ILE A 139 5.23 -13.09 -1.10
CA ILE A 139 4.46 -14.27 -0.66
C ILE A 139 3.01 -14.15 -1.14
N GLY A 140 2.36 -13.00 -0.95
CA GLY A 140 1.02 -12.75 -1.44
C GLY A 140 0.91 -12.90 -2.97
N ALA A 141 1.86 -12.32 -3.71
CA ALA A 141 1.91 -12.45 -5.15
C ALA A 141 2.09 -13.91 -5.60
N VAL A 142 2.94 -14.69 -4.94
CA VAL A 142 3.11 -16.12 -5.24
C VAL A 142 1.81 -16.88 -5.01
N ILE A 143 1.12 -16.67 -3.88
CA ILE A 143 -0.16 -17.33 -3.61
C ILE A 143 -1.20 -16.95 -4.67
N MET A 144 -1.34 -15.66 -5.01
CA MET A 144 -2.28 -15.19 -6.04
C MET A 144 -1.91 -15.68 -7.44
N SER A 145 -0.63 -15.96 -7.71
CA SER A 145 -0.19 -16.45 -9.01
C SER A 145 -0.76 -17.83 -9.37
N PHE A 146 -1.04 -18.68 -8.37
CA PHE A 146 -1.71 -19.94 -8.60
C PHE A 146 -3.15 -19.79 -9.11
N PHE A 147 -3.75 -18.64 -8.89
CA PHE A 147 -5.07 -18.30 -9.43
C PHE A 147 -4.94 -17.57 -10.78
N PHE A 148 -4.16 -16.49 -10.86
CA PHE A 148 -4.12 -15.66 -12.07
C PHE A 148 -3.35 -16.28 -13.25
N ILE A 149 -2.33 -17.13 -13.00
CA ILE A 149 -1.56 -17.74 -14.09
C ILE A 149 -2.40 -18.71 -14.95
N PRO A 150 -3.19 -19.61 -14.35
CA PRO A 150 -4.06 -20.49 -15.15
C PRO A 150 -5.10 -19.74 -15.99
N GLU A 151 -5.57 -18.59 -15.50
CA GLU A 151 -6.62 -17.81 -16.18
C GLU A 151 -6.05 -16.86 -17.25
N LEU A 152 -4.96 -16.16 -16.97
CA LEU A 152 -4.45 -15.07 -17.79
C LEU A 152 -3.14 -15.39 -18.52
N GLY A 153 -2.59 -16.59 -18.30
CA GLY A 153 -1.26 -16.97 -18.77
C GLY A 153 -0.14 -16.38 -17.88
N PHE A 154 1.08 -16.90 -18.05
CA PHE A 154 2.20 -16.64 -17.14
C PHE A 154 2.50 -15.14 -16.94
N THR A 155 2.71 -14.41 -18.05
CA THR A 155 3.16 -13.00 -17.96
C THR A 155 2.11 -12.09 -17.31
N ARG A 156 0.87 -12.19 -17.78
CA ARG A 156 -0.23 -11.39 -17.22
C ARG A 156 -0.57 -11.84 -15.81
N GLY A 157 -0.62 -13.15 -15.56
CA GLY A 157 -0.93 -13.71 -14.25
C GLY A 157 0.06 -13.25 -13.17
N VAL A 158 1.36 -13.26 -13.45
CA VAL A 158 2.38 -12.73 -12.52
C VAL A 158 2.20 -11.24 -12.29
N TYR A 159 2.00 -10.46 -13.36
CA TYR A 159 1.80 -9.02 -13.25
C TYR A 159 0.58 -8.67 -12.37
N TYR A 160 -0.55 -9.34 -12.58
CA TYR A 160 -1.77 -9.14 -11.78
C TYR A 160 -1.56 -9.55 -10.33
N SER A 161 -0.89 -10.67 -10.09
CA SER A 161 -0.59 -11.15 -8.74
C SER A 161 0.26 -10.15 -7.96
N VAL A 162 1.29 -9.58 -8.59
CA VAL A 162 2.15 -8.57 -7.97
C VAL A 162 1.36 -7.28 -7.72
N PHE A 163 0.58 -6.81 -8.70
CA PHE A 163 -0.21 -5.59 -8.56
C PHE A 163 -1.20 -5.69 -7.40
N HIS A 164 -2.00 -6.77 -7.36
CA HIS A 164 -3.00 -6.94 -6.30
C HIS A 164 -2.37 -7.20 -4.93
N SER A 165 -1.24 -7.90 -4.87
CA SER A 165 -0.53 -8.10 -3.61
C SER A 165 -0.04 -6.79 -3.00
N ILE A 166 0.57 -5.92 -3.80
CA ILE A 166 1.02 -4.59 -3.38
C ILE A 166 -0.19 -3.73 -2.97
N SER A 167 -1.23 -3.69 -3.81
CA SER A 167 -2.43 -2.91 -3.54
C SER A 167 -3.11 -3.34 -2.24
N ALA A 168 -3.25 -4.65 -1.99
CA ALA A 168 -3.84 -5.19 -0.78
C ALA A 168 -2.99 -4.92 0.46
N PHE A 169 -1.66 -5.16 0.39
CA PHE A 169 -0.75 -4.91 1.50
C PHE A 169 -0.71 -3.44 1.90
N CYS A 170 -0.66 -2.53 0.92
CA CYS A 170 -0.71 -1.09 1.16
C CYS A 170 -2.11 -0.58 1.56
N ASN A 171 -3.15 -1.43 1.55
CA ASN A 171 -4.56 -1.03 1.76
C ASN A 171 -5.06 -0.01 0.73
N ALA A 172 -4.58 -0.10 -0.52
CA ALA A 172 -4.84 0.91 -1.53
C ALA A 172 -6.18 0.75 -2.25
N GLY A 173 -6.69 -0.47 -2.40
CA GLY A 173 -7.99 -0.74 -3.03
C GLY A 173 -8.02 -0.60 -4.56
N PHE A 174 -6.90 -0.35 -5.22
CA PHE A 174 -6.80 -0.41 -6.68
C PHE A 174 -6.69 -1.85 -7.16
N ASP A 175 -7.40 -2.19 -8.23
CA ASP A 175 -7.39 -3.52 -8.82
C ASP A 175 -7.31 -3.48 -10.36
N LEU A 176 -7.07 -4.62 -10.96
CA LEU A 176 -7.03 -4.84 -12.41
C LEU A 176 -8.12 -5.81 -12.87
N MET A 177 -9.19 -6.00 -12.07
CA MET A 177 -10.27 -6.94 -12.38
C MET A 177 -11.23 -6.45 -13.46
N GLY A 178 -11.07 -5.22 -13.93
CA GLY A 178 -11.89 -4.64 -14.99
C GLY A 178 -11.90 -5.43 -16.31
N TYR A 179 -11.06 -6.46 -16.47
CA TYR A 179 -11.14 -7.38 -17.60
C TYR A 179 -12.39 -8.29 -17.56
N ARG A 180 -13.00 -8.46 -16.40
CA ARG A 180 -14.27 -9.16 -16.23
C ARG A 180 -15.48 -8.25 -16.34
N GLY A 181 -15.29 -6.96 -16.16
CA GLY A 181 -16.30 -5.90 -16.23
C GLY A 181 -15.80 -4.66 -15.52
N GLU A 182 -16.14 -3.48 -16.04
CA GLU A 182 -15.74 -2.22 -15.42
C GLU A 182 -16.24 -2.13 -13.96
N TYR A 183 -15.36 -1.72 -13.05
CA TYR A 183 -15.64 -1.55 -11.62
C TYR A 183 -16.12 -2.81 -10.88
N THR A 184 -15.98 -4.00 -11.45
CA THR A 184 -16.39 -5.26 -10.77
C THR A 184 -15.52 -5.61 -9.59
N SER A 185 -14.25 -5.17 -9.58
CA SER A 185 -13.28 -5.54 -8.56
C SER A 185 -13.29 -7.06 -8.28
N PHE A 186 -13.11 -7.51 -7.04
CA PHE A 186 -13.12 -8.92 -6.67
C PHE A 186 -14.52 -9.49 -6.37
N THR A 187 -15.59 -8.78 -6.74
CA THR A 187 -16.97 -9.26 -6.48
C THR A 187 -17.27 -10.59 -7.18
N THR A 188 -16.64 -10.88 -8.32
CA THR A 188 -16.77 -12.15 -9.02
C THR A 188 -16.04 -13.31 -8.33
N GLU A 189 -15.13 -13.01 -7.40
CA GLU A 189 -14.28 -13.99 -6.72
C GLU A 189 -14.74 -14.30 -5.29
N PHE A 190 -15.96 -13.91 -4.92
CA PHE A 190 -16.50 -14.16 -3.56
C PHE A 190 -16.46 -15.63 -3.15
N GLY A 191 -16.60 -16.56 -4.10
CA GLY A 191 -16.55 -18.01 -3.88
C GLY A 191 -15.13 -18.59 -3.80
N ASN A 192 -14.07 -17.80 -4.00
CA ASN A 192 -12.70 -18.29 -3.98
C ASN A 192 -12.02 -17.99 -2.63
N PRO A 193 -11.95 -18.96 -1.69
CA PRO A 193 -11.43 -18.70 -0.35
C PRO A 193 -9.93 -18.37 -0.35
N ILE A 194 -9.16 -18.90 -1.30
CA ILE A 194 -7.69 -18.66 -1.35
C ILE A 194 -7.41 -17.20 -1.63
N ILE A 195 -8.03 -16.62 -2.65
CA ILE A 195 -7.87 -15.20 -2.98
C ILE A 195 -8.37 -14.31 -1.84
N ASN A 196 -9.58 -14.57 -1.35
CA ASN A 196 -10.19 -13.74 -0.32
C ASN A 196 -9.38 -13.75 0.97
N ILE A 197 -8.95 -14.93 1.45
CA ILE A 197 -8.10 -15.04 2.65
C ILE A 197 -6.74 -14.36 2.43
N THR A 198 -6.15 -14.49 1.24
CA THR A 198 -4.86 -13.86 0.93
C THR A 198 -4.97 -12.34 0.96
N ILE A 199 -5.99 -11.76 0.31
CA ILE A 199 -6.24 -10.31 0.31
C ILE A 199 -6.51 -9.82 1.73
N MET A 200 -7.39 -10.47 2.48
CA MET A 200 -7.70 -10.11 3.87
C MET A 200 -6.45 -10.17 4.76
N ALA A 201 -5.63 -11.20 4.62
CA ALA A 201 -4.38 -11.32 5.38
C ALA A 201 -3.40 -10.19 5.04
N LEU A 202 -3.22 -9.86 3.76
CA LEU A 202 -2.36 -8.75 3.32
C LEU A 202 -2.84 -7.41 3.88
N ILE A 203 -4.16 -7.13 3.81
CA ILE A 203 -4.78 -5.92 4.37
C ILE A 203 -4.50 -5.82 5.87
N VAL A 204 -4.76 -6.89 6.62
CA VAL A 204 -4.55 -6.90 8.07
C VAL A 204 -3.06 -6.72 8.41
N ILE A 205 -2.18 -7.48 7.79
CA ILE A 205 -0.74 -7.43 8.06
C ILE A 205 -0.17 -6.05 7.69
N GLY A 206 -0.58 -5.46 6.57
CA GLY A 206 -0.18 -4.11 6.18
C GLY A 206 -0.70 -3.03 7.13
N GLY A 207 -1.93 -3.19 7.64
CA GLY A 207 -2.62 -2.20 8.48
C GLY A 207 -2.24 -2.18 9.96
N ILE A 208 -1.69 -3.27 10.52
CA ILE A 208 -1.38 -3.32 11.99
C ILE A 208 -0.25 -2.40 12.43
N GLY A 209 0.54 -1.87 11.50
CA GLY A 209 1.61 -0.90 11.76
C GLY A 209 2.98 -1.52 12.06
N PHE A 210 4.01 -0.78 11.67
CA PHE A 210 5.40 -1.25 11.69
C PHE A 210 5.99 -1.43 13.10
N ILE A 211 5.47 -0.70 14.10
CA ILE A 211 5.87 -0.87 15.51
C ILE A 211 5.46 -2.26 16.01
N VAL A 212 4.25 -2.68 15.64
CA VAL A 212 3.72 -4.01 15.99
C VAL A 212 4.57 -5.10 15.33
N TRP A 213 4.97 -4.92 14.08
CA TRP A 213 5.88 -5.85 13.40
C TRP A 213 7.22 -6.00 14.09
N ASP A 214 7.83 -4.88 14.53
CA ASP A 214 9.12 -4.92 15.24
C ASP A 214 8.97 -5.63 16.59
N ASP A 215 7.88 -5.39 17.30
CA ASP A 215 7.61 -6.03 18.59
C ASP A 215 7.35 -7.54 18.44
N ILE A 216 6.53 -7.95 17.48
CA ILE A 216 6.29 -9.37 17.15
C ILE A 216 7.60 -10.04 16.72
N SER A 217 8.38 -9.39 15.86
CA SER A 217 9.68 -9.92 15.41
C SER A 217 10.67 -10.16 16.56
N LYS A 218 10.65 -9.30 17.60
CA LYS A 218 11.53 -9.42 18.78
C LYS A 218 11.07 -10.49 19.77
N HIS A 219 9.78 -10.57 20.02
CA HIS A 219 9.23 -11.44 21.08
C HIS A 219 8.57 -12.71 20.55
N LYS A 220 8.49 -12.86 19.20
CA LYS A 220 7.88 -14.01 18.50
C LYS A 220 6.47 -14.30 19.02
N LEU A 221 6.18 -15.52 19.45
CA LEU A 221 4.87 -15.93 19.99
C LEU A 221 4.66 -15.64 21.49
N ASN A 222 5.61 -14.94 22.13
CA ASN A 222 5.47 -14.66 23.55
C ASN A 222 4.63 -13.43 23.85
N PHE A 223 3.31 -13.58 23.81
CA PHE A 223 2.33 -12.50 23.98
C PHE A 223 2.50 -11.72 25.30
N LYS A 224 2.99 -12.37 26.35
CA LYS A 224 3.21 -11.71 27.66
C LYS A 224 4.25 -10.59 27.56
N LYS A 225 5.26 -10.74 26.69
CA LYS A 225 6.37 -9.78 26.51
C LYS A 225 6.05 -8.65 25.55
N TYR A 226 4.90 -8.69 24.85
CA TYR A 226 4.53 -7.62 23.93
C TYR A 226 4.27 -6.32 24.67
N MET A 227 4.61 -5.20 24.02
CA MET A 227 4.26 -3.87 24.49
C MET A 227 2.74 -3.71 24.59
N LEU A 228 2.29 -2.85 25.49
CA LEU A 228 0.86 -2.56 25.66
C LEU A 228 0.21 -2.11 24.33
N HIS A 229 0.91 -1.26 23.58
CA HIS A 229 0.47 -0.82 22.25
C HIS A 229 0.16 -2.01 21.32
N THR A 230 1.09 -2.96 21.20
CA THR A 230 0.92 -4.16 20.36
C THR A 230 -0.27 -5.00 20.78
N LYS A 231 -0.45 -5.19 22.11
CA LYS A 231 -1.59 -5.95 22.65
C LYS A 231 -2.92 -5.27 22.33
N ILE A 232 -3.00 -3.96 22.49
CA ILE A 232 -4.21 -3.18 22.18
C ILE A 232 -4.50 -3.28 20.67
N VAL A 233 -3.51 -3.04 19.80
CA VAL A 233 -3.71 -3.10 18.34
C VAL A 233 -4.23 -4.47 17.93
N LEU A 234 -3.58 -5.56 18.34
CA LEU A 234 -3.99 -6.91 17.97
C LEU A 234 -5.39 -7.26 18.49
N ALA A 235 -5.69 -6.92 19.75
CA ALA A 235 -7.00 -7.19 20.34
C ALA A 235 -8.11 -6.38 19.65
N THR A 236 -7.87 -5.08 19.39
CA THR A 236 -8.85 -4.21 18.72
C THR A 236 -9.07 -4.63 17.27
N THR A 237 -8.02 -4.97 16.53
CA THR A 237 -8.12 -5.45 15.15
C THR A 237 -8.96 -6.73 15.09
N PHE A 238 -8.65 -7.70 15.95
CA PHE A 238 -9.43 -8.94 16.02
C PHE A 238 -10.90 -8.67 16.38
N PHE A 239 -11.15 -7.86 17.40
CA PHE A 239 -12.51 -7.51 17.84
C PHE A 239 -13.31 -6.84 16.70
N LEU A 240 -12.74 -5.84 16.02
CA LEU A 240 -13.40 -5.13 14.93
C LEU A 240 -13.72 -6.04 13.74
N ILE A 241 -12.80 -6.95 13.37
CA ILE A 241 -13.04 -7.92 12.30
C ILE A 241 -14.18 -8.85 12.66
N VAL A 242 -14.15 -9.44 13.86
CA VAL A 242 -15.20 -10.41 14.29
C VAL A 242 -16.55 -9.73 14.45
N VAL A 243 -16.60 -8.57 15.09
CA VAL A 243 -17.86 -7.83 15.29
C VAL A 243 -18.40 -7.33 13.94
N GLY A 244 -17.54 -6.78 13.07
CA GLY A 244 -17.95 -6.36 11.72
C GLY A 244 -18.54 -7.52 10.92
N ALA A 245 -17.83 -8.65 10.89
CA ALA A 245 -18.33 -9.86 10.18
C ALA A 245 -19.66 -10.36 10.76
N ALA A 246 -19.80 -10.38 12.09
CA ALA A 246 -21.05 -10.80 12.73
C ALA A 246 -22.22 -9.85 12.43
N LEU A 247 -21.97 -8.53 12.43
CA LEU A 247 -23.00 -7.54 12.08
C LEU A 247 -23.42 -7.65 10.61
N PHE A 248 -22.48 -7.79 9.70
CA PHE A 248 -22.81 -8.04 8.29
C PHE A 248 -23.62 -9.31 8.13
N TYR A 249 -23.22 -10.39 8.77
CA TYR A 249 -23.98 -11.64 8.70
C TYR A 249 -25.42 -11.49 9.24
N VAL A 250 -25.61 -10.78 10.36
CA VAL A 250 -26.93 -10.58 10.97
C VAL A 250 -27.83 -9.69 10.11
N PHE A 251 -27.28 -8.60 9.55
CA PHE A 251 -28.08 -7.63 8.80
C PHE A 251 -28.31 -8.00 7.33
N GLU A 252 -27.35 -8.72 6.72
CA GLU A 252 -27.38 -9.00 5.29
C GLU A 252 -27.70 -10.46 4.94
N LYS A 253 -27.85 -11.36 5.94
CA LYS A 253 -28.12 -12.80 5.68
C LYS A 253 -29.34 -13.04 4.81
N ASP A 254 -30.39 -12.22 4.93
CA ASP A 254 -31.62 -12.37 4.16
C ASP A 254 -31.50 -11.77 2.75
N ASN A 255 -30.57 -10.82 2.53
CA ASN A 255 -30.26 -10.24 1.23
C ASN A 255 -29.27 -11.08 0.42
N LEU A 256 -28.41 -11.87 1.08
CA LEU A 256 -27.44 -12.76 0.43
C LEU A 256 -28.08 -14.07 -0.07
N MET A 257 -29.31 -14.35 0.30
CA MET A 257 -30.07 -15.55 -0.10
C MET A 257 -31.11 -15.26 -1.19
N ALA A 258 -31.25 -13.99 -1.63
CA ALA A 258 -32.06 -13.58 -2.75
C ALA A 258 -31.23 -13.38 -4.03
#